data_ee4f938d67737b6af705ee3404bf38c1
#
_entry.id   ee4f938d67737b6af705ee3404bf38c1
#
_cell.length_a   1.000
_cell.length_b   1.000
_cell.length_c   1.000
_cell.angle_alpha   90.00
_cell.angle_beta   90.00
_cell.angle_gamma   90.00
#
_symmetry.space_group_name_H-M   'P 1'
#
loop_
_entity.id
_entity.type
_entity.pdbx_description
1 polymer ?
#
loop_
_entity_poly.entity_id
_entity_poly.type
_entity_poly.pdbx_seq_one_letter_code
_entity_poly.pdbx_strand_id
1 'polypeptide(L)'
;MDIKQAIAFNLSSSDALVNGYLADLDSHELLVRPVPGANHIAWQLGHLIAAERYIVEKLAPGTMEALPEGFVERHKKDTAASDNASSFLTKDEYLQVAKKVRANTLGVMQGLAPADFDKPASAGPPFLKSVGDAFLFISGHWLMHAGQWVIVRRKLGRPPLF
;
A
#
# COMPACT_ATOMS: atom_id res chain seq x y z
N MET A 1 18.41 -17.96 -0.45
CA MET A 1 17.67 -16.72 -0.77
C MET A 1 18.37 -15.59 -0.03
N ASP A 2 18.83 -14.58 -0.73
CA ASP A 2 19.40 -13.38 -0.10
C ASP A 2 18.28 -12.40 0.30
N ILE A 3 18.65 -11.34 1.04
CA ILE A 3 17.69 -10.37 1.58
C ILE A 3 16.90 -9.66 0.47
N LYS A 4 17.53 -9.30 -0.65
CA LYS A 4 16.85 -8.65 -1.77
C LYS A 4 15.82 -9.57 -2.43
N GLN A 5 16.19 -10.84 -2.64
CA GLN A 5 15.27 -11.84 -3.17
C GLN A 5 14.07 -12.07 -2.24
N ALA A 6 14.31 -12.10 -0.92
CA ALA A 6 13.24 -12.25 0.06
C ALA A 6 12.28 -11.05 0.05
N ILE A 7 12.81 -9.83 0.04
CA ILE A 7 12.00 -8.61 -0.02
C ILE A 7 11.24 -8.54 -1.36
N ALA A 8 11.91 -8.79 -2.49
CA ALA A 8 11.27 -8.76 -3.80
C ALA A 8 10.12 -9.77 -3.90
N PHE A 9 10.33 -11.00 -3.41
CA PHE A 9 9.27 -12.01 -3.34
C PHE A 9 8.10 -11.56 -2.49
N ASN A 10 8.37 -10.98 -1.31
CA ASN A 10 7.34 -10.52 -0.39
C ASN A 10 6.51 -9.39 -1.00
N LEU A 11 7.15 -8.40 -1.64
CA LEU A 11 6.48 -7.31 -2.34
C LEU A 11 5.64 -7.82 -3.52
N SER A 12 6.18 -8.71 -4.36
CA SER A 12 5.44 -9.26 -5.50
C SER A 12 4.26 -10.14 -5.07
N SER A 13 4.42 -10.90 -4.00
CA SER A 13 3.33 -11.71 -3.44
C SER A 13 2.20 -10.84 -2.89
N SER A 14 2.54 -9.74 -2.20
CA SER A 14 1.53 -8.79 -1.74
C SER A 14 0.79 -8.13 -2.91
N ASP A 15 1.48 -7.78 -4.00
CA ASP A 15 0.84 -7.23 -5.21
C ASP A 15 -0.11 -8.23 -5.86
N ALA A 16 0.29 -9.49 -5.98
CA ALA A 16 -0.56 -10.54 -6.53
C ALA A 16 -1.86 -10.72 -5.73
N LEU A 17 -1.77 -10.73 -4.40
CA LEU A 17 -2.92 -10.82 -3.51
C LEU A 17 -3.83 -9.59 -3.59
N VAL A 18 -3.26 -8.40 -3.53
CA VAL A 18 -3.97 -7.12 -3.64
C VAL A 18 -4.72 -7.04 -4.97
N ASN A 19 -4.05 -7.31 -6.08
CA ASN A 19 -4.67 -7.30 -7.40
C ASN A 19 -5.76 -8.38 -7.53
N GLY A 20 -5.55 -9.55 -6.96
CA GLY A 20 -6.58 -10.61 -6.91
C GLY A 20 -7.84 -10.16 -6.17
N TYR A 21 -7.69 -9.51 -4.99
CA TYR A 21 -8.84 -9.01 -4.22
C TYR A 21 -9.60 -7.88 -4.93
N LEU A 22 -8.94 -7.11 -5.79
CA LEU A 22 -9.54 -5.98 -6.50
C LEU A 22 -10.05 -6.34 -7.90
N ALA A 23 -9.67 -7.49 -8.45
CA ALA A 23 -9.87 -7.82 -9.86
C ALA A 23 -11.32 -7.67 -10.34
N ASP A 24 -12.27 -8.18 -9.56
CA ASP A 24 -13.70 -8.20 -9.86
C ASP A 24 -14.53 -7.11 -9.13
N LEU A 25 -13.86 -6.13 -8.50
CA LEU A 25 -14.50 -4.97 -7.89
C LEU A 25 -14.46 -3.78 -8.85
N ASP A 26 -15.53 -2.99 -8.86
CA ASP A 26 -15.55 -1.69 -9.55
C ASP A 26 -15.24 -0.53 -8.60
N SER A 27 -15.15 0.69 -9.14
CA SER A 27 -14.80 1.88 -8.36
C SER A 27 -15.86 2.23 -7.29
N HIS A 28 -17.14 1.93 -7.51
CA HIS A 28 -18.21 2.18 -6.54
C HIS A 28 -18.14 1.17 -5.39
N GLU A 29 -17.81 -0.07 -5.70
CA GLU A 29 -17.65 -1.14 -4.72
C GLU A 29 -16.46 -0.87 -3.78
N LEU A 30 -15.43 -0.14 -4.24
CA LEU A 30 -14.32 0.31 -3.38
C LEU A 30 -14.75 1.28 -2.27
N LEU A 31 -15.91 1.91 -2.39
CA LEU A 31 -16.45 2.83 -1.37
C LEU A 31 -17.33 2.11 -0.33
N VAL A 32 -17.54 0.82 -0.48
CA VAL A 32 -18.34 0.04 0.47
C VAL A 32 -17.55 -0.16 1.77
N ARG A 33 -18.13 0.28 2.89
CA ARG A 33 -17.56 0.02 4.21
C ARG A 33 -17.93 -1.40 4.66
N PRO A 34 -16.98 -2.19 5.17
CA PRO A 34 -17.26 -3.54 5.63
C PRO A 34 -18.25 -3.56 6.81
N VAL A 35 -18.04 -2.66 7.78
CA VAL A 35 -18.90 -2.42 8.95
C VAL A 35 -18.91 -0.93 9.27
N PRO A 36 -19.88 -0.42 10.05
CA PRO A 36 -19.88 0.97 10.50
C PRO A 36 -18.55 1.36 11.17
N GLY A 37 -18.01 2.51 10.78
CA GLY A 37 -16.74 3.03 11.31
C GLY A 37 -15.47 2.43 10.72
N ALA A 38 -15.56 1.36 9.92
CA ALA A 38 -14.39 0.85 9.20
C ALA A 38 -14.13 1.63 7.92
N ASN A 39 -12.88 1.71 7.50
CA ASN A 39 -12.49 2.40 6.28
C ASN A 39 -12.86 1.58 5.03
N HIS A 40 -13.36 2.26 4.01
CA HIS A 40 -13.59 1.65 2.70
C HIS A 40 -12.27 1.46 1.92
N ILE A 41 -12.27 0.60 0.91
CA ILE A 41 -11.07 0.19 0.17
C ILE A 41 -10.39 1.38 -0.54
N ALA A 42 -11.15 2.30 -1.13
CA ALA A 42 -10.59 3.45 -1.84
C ALA A 42 -9.70 4.32 -0.93
N TRP A 43 -10.17 4.62 0.29
CA TRP A 43 -9.35 5.35 1.26
C TRP A 43 -8.12 4.54 1.67
N GLN A 44 -8.28 3.23 1.91
CA GLN A 44 -7.17 2.36 2.31
C GLN A 44 -6.10 2.25 1.22
N LEU A 45 -6.47 2.18 -0.07
CA LEU A 45 -5.52 2.18 -1.19
C LEU A 45 -4.66 3.44 -1.18
N GLY A 46 -5.29 4.61 -1.08
CA GLY A 46 -4.55 5.86 -1.05
C GLY A 46 -3.65 5.99 0.18
N HIS A 47 -4.12 5.54 1.35
CA HIS A 47 -3.32 5.47 2.56
C HIS A 47 -2.08 4.59 2.40
N LEU A 48 -2.24 3.40 1.82
CA LEU A 48 -1.14 2.45 1.59
C LEU A 48 -0.11 3.01 0.60
N ILE A 49 -0.56 3.58 -0.51
CA ILE A 49 0.29 4.21 -1.53
C ILE A 49 1.10 5.36 -0.91
N ALA A 50 0.44 6.24 -0.16
CA ALA A 50 1.09 7.37 0.49
C ALA A 50 2.09 6.92 1.56
N ALA A 51 1.76 5.89 2.36
CA ALA A 51 2.62 5.34 3.38
C ALA A 51 3.88 4.68 2.78
N GLU A 52 3.73 3.84 1.74
CA GLU A 52 4.85 3.22 1.05
C GLU A 52 5.80 4.27 0.48
N ARG A 53 5.25 5.23 -0.28
CA ARG A 53 6.04 6.34 -0.82
C ARG A 53 6.77 7.11 0.28
N TYR A 54 6.09 7.45 1.38
CA TYR A 54 6.68 8.18 2.49
C TYR A 54 7.86 7.44 3.12
N ILE A 55 7.69 6.14 3.39
CA ILE A 55 8.73 5.31 3.99
C ILE A 55 9.96 5.28 3.07
N VAL A 56 9.77 4.94 1.80
CA VAL A 56 10.90 4.80 0.85
C VAL A 56 11.60 6.13 0.60
N GLU A 57 10.85 7.24 0.47
CA GLU A 57 11.43 8.59 0.34
C GLU A 57 12.29 8.97 1.54
N LYS A 58 11.92 8.53 2.75
CA LYS A 58 12.74 8.75 3.95
C LYS A 58 13.98 7.88 4.00
N LEU A 59 13.92 6.65 3.46
CA LEU A 59 15.09 5.76 3.37
C LEU A 59 16.07 6.22 2.30
N ALA A 60 15.57 6.75 1.19
CA ALA A 60 16.36 7.20 0.04
C ALA A 60 15.79 8.52 -0.52
N PRO A 61 16.15 9.67 0.07
CA PRO A 61 15.60 10.97 -0.31
C PRO A 61 15.80 11.33 -1.78
N GLY A 62 14.76 11.84 -2.43
CA GLY A 62 14.76 12.27 -3.82
C GLY A 62 14.60 11.15 -4.85
N THR A 63 14.27 9.94 -4.41
CA THR A 63 14.10 8.77 -5.31
C THR A 63 12.67 8.49 -5.70
N MET A 64 11.68 8.96 -4.92
CA MET A 64 10.28 8.68 -5.14
C MET A 64 9.58 9.79 -5.93
N GLU A 65 8.93 9.42 -7.02
CA GLU A 65 8.11 10.36 -7.79
C GLU A 65 7.03 11.04 -6.92
N ALA A 66 6.65 12.25 -7.31
CA ALA A 66 5.54 12.96 -6.66
C ALA A 66 4.21 12.20 -6.88
N LEU A 67 3.38 12.16 -5.85
CA LEU A 67 1.98 11.71 -5.97
C LEU A 67 1.14 12.81 -6.64
N PRO A 68 -0.03 12.46 -7.20
CA PRO A 68 -0.97 13.45 -7.73
C PRO A 68 -1.28 14.54 -6.69
N GLU A 69 -1.58 15.75 -7.16
CA GLU A 69 -1.91 16.88 -6.28
C GLU A 69 -3.06 16.53 -5.32
N GLY A 70 -2.88 16.90 -4.05
CA GLY A 70 -3.86 16.64 -3.00
C GLY A 70 -4.05 15.15 -2.64
N PHE A 71 -3.24 14.24 -3.21
CA PHE A 71 -3.40 12.81 -2.95
C PHE A 71 -3.19 12.46 -1.47
N VAL A 72 -2.14 12.96 -0.86
CA VAL A 72 -1.83 12.68 0.56
C VAL A 72 -2.92 13.24 1.46
N GLU A 73 -3.39 14.46 1.19
CA GLU A 73 -4.41 15.17 1.97
C GLU A 73 -5.72 14.40 2.01
N ARG A 74 -6.13 13.83 0.89
CA ARG A 74 -7.38 13.05 0.77
C ARG A 74 -7.34 11.71 1.51
N HIS A 75 -6.16 11.21 1.88
CA HIS A 75 -5.99 9.91 2.51
C HIS A 75 -5.34 9.99 3.90
N LYS A 76 -5.39 11.17 4.53
CA LYS A 76 -4.99 11.35 5.92
C LYS A 76 -6.00 10.70 6.87
N LYS A 77 -5.57 10.45 8.11
CA LYS A 77 -6.39 9.79 9.11
C LYS A 77 -7.71 10.53 9.41
N ASP A 78 -7.71 11.84 9.36
CA ASP A 78 -8.88 12.69 9.59
C ASP A 78 -9.93 12.64 8.46
N THR A 79 -9.55 12.21 7.26
CA THR A 79 -10.47 12.02 6.13
C THR A 79 -11.04 10.60 6.04
N ALA A 80 -10.66 9.70 6.93
CA ALA A 80 -11.06 8.28 6.89
C ALA A 80 -12.59 8.06 6.98
N ALA A 81 -13.32 9.00 7.58
CA ALA A 81 -14.78 8.96 7.70
C ALA A 81 -15.51 9.48 6.46
N SER A 82 -14.81 10.05 5.46
CA SER A 82 -15.45 10.60 4.26
C SER A 82 -16.03 9.48 3.38
N ASP A 83 -17.28 9.66 2.93
CA ASP A 83 -17.95 8.83 1.92
C ASP A 83 -18.20 9.61 0.61
N ASN A 84 -17.57 10.79 0.47
CA ASN A 84 -17.71 11.59 -0.75
C ASN A 84 -16.93 10.96 -1.90
N ALA A 85 -17.64 10.29 -2.81
CA ALA A 85 -17.05 9.59 -3.95
C ALA A 85 -16.13 10.47 -4.82
N SER A 86 -16.46 11.78 -4.97
CA SER A 86 -15.65 12.70 -5.77
C SER A 86 -14.28 13.03 -5.16
N SER A 87 -14.06 12.68 -3.90
CA SER A 87 -12.79 12.85 -3.22
C SER A 87 -11.79 11.72 -3.48
N PHE A 88 -12.25 10.62 -4.09
CA PHE A 88 -11.44 9.42 -4.30
C PHE A 88 -11.22 9.17 -5.79
N LEU A 89 -10.12 8.49 -6.09
CA LEU A 89 -9.78 8.07 -7.45
C LEU A 89 -10.62 6.85 -7.87
N THR A 90 -10.70 6.61 -9.16
CA THR A 90 -11.17 5.34 -9.71
C THR A 90 -10.20 4.20 -9.35
N LYS A 91 -10.69 2.97 -9.45
CA LYS A 91 -9.85 1.77 -9.25
C LYS A 91 -8.59 1.82 -10.12
N ASP A 92 -8.76 2.09 -11.40
CA ASP A 92 -7.66 2.07 -12.36
C ASP A 92 -6.61 3.14 -12.07
N GLU A 93 -7.04 4.34 -11.67
CA GLU A 93 -6.13 5.40 -11.24
C GLU A 93 -5.33 5.00 -9.99
N TYR A 94 -5.97 4.40 -8.98
CA TYR A 94 -5.25 3.89 -7.81
C TYR A 94 -4.22 2.83 -8.20
N LEU A 95 -4.60 1.87 -9.05
CA LEU A 95 -3.69 0.80 -9.49
C LEU A 95 -2.51 1.35 -10.30
N GLN A 96 -2.72 2.38 -11.12
CA GLN A 96 -1.64 3.06 -11.85
C GLN A 96 -0.66 3.76 -10.90
N VAL A 97 -1.17 4.51 -9.91
CA VAL A 97 -0.32 5.19 -8.92
C VAL A 97 0.43 4.16 -8.07
N ALA A 98 -0.25 3.11 -7.60
CA ALA A 98 0.38 2.04 -6.82
C ALA A 98 1.51 1.35 -7.59
N LYS A 99 1.29 1.05 -8.88
CA LYS A 99 2.29 0.43 -9.76
C LYS A 99 3.55 1.29 -9.89
N LYS A 100 3.40 2.61 -10.05
CA LYS A 100 4.54 3.54 -10.12
C LYS A 100 5.31 3.57 -8.82
N VAL A 101 4.61 3.74 -7.68
CA VAL A 101 5.23 3.76 -6.35
C VAL A 101 5.97 2.45 -6.10
N ARG A 102 5.37 1.29 -6.39
CA ARG A 102 6.00 -0.03 -6.24
C ARG A 102 7.22 -0.20 -7.12
N ALA A 103 7.19 0.27 -8.37
CA ALA A 103 8.35 0.24 -9.26
C ALA A 103 9.52 1.04 -8.69
N ASN A 104 9.28 2.25 -8.18
CA ASN A 104 10.29 3.06 -7.49
C ASN A 104 10.82 2.35 -6.23
N THR A 105 9.93 1.78 -5.41
CA THR A 105 10.29 1.00 -4.21
C THR A 105 11.27 -0.13 -4.55
N LEU A 106 10.95 -0.91 -5.57
CA LEU A 106 11.81 -2.00 -6.04
C LEU A 106 13.14 -1.48 -6.60
N GLY A 107 13.13 -0.37 -7.34
CA GLY A 107 14.35 0.27 -7.84
C GLY A 107 15.30 0.70 -6.72
N VAL A 108 14.76 1.37 -5.70
CA VAL A 108 15.53 1.75 -4.50
C VAL A 108 16.11 0.53 -3.80
N MET A 109 15.29 -0.47 -3.52
CA MET A 109 15.69 -1.72 -2.86
C MET A 109 16.82 -2.44 -3.63
N GLN A 110 16.72 -2.51 -4.94
CA GLN A 110 17.74 -3.14 -5.79
C GLN A 110 19.08 -2.37 -5.79
N GLY A 111 19.04 -1.04 -5.65
CA GLY A 111 20.23 -0.19 -5.60
C GLY A 111 21.03 -0.27 -4.28
N LEU A 112 20.45 -0.77 -3.19
CA LEU A 112 21.12 -0.86 -1.89
C LEU A 112 22.18 -1.96 -1.89
N ALA A 113 23.29 -1.73 -1.16
CA ALA A 113 24.23 -2.80 -0.83
C ALA A 113 23.67 -3.70 0.29
N PRO A 114 24.11 -4.97 0.41
CA PRO A 114 23.62 -5.85 1.48
C PRO A 114 23.70 -5.26 2.89
N ALA A 115 24.79 -4.56 3.21
CA ALA A 115 24.98 -3.91 4.51
C ALA A 115 24.05 -2.73 4.76
N ASP A 116 23.42 -2.14 3.73
CA ASP A 116 22.49 -1.03 3.91
C ASP A 116 21.19 -1.48 4.58
N PHE A 117 20.82 -2.75 4.45
CA PHE A 117 19.61 -3.28 5.07
C PHE A 117 19.67 -3.33 6.59
N ASP A 118 20.88 -3.37 7.16
CA ASP A 118 21.11 -3.36 8.61
C ASP A 118 21.16 -1.94 9.20
N LYS A 119 21.20 -0.90 8.36
CA LYS A 119 21.21 0.49 8.82
C LYS A 119 19.88 0.81 9.54
N PRO A 120 19.91 1.72 10.54
CA PRO A 120 18.70 2.15 11.24
C PRO A 120 17.63 2.68 10.28
N ALA A 121 16.38 2.28 10.48
CA ALA A 121 15.25 2.84 9.75
C ALA A 121 15.02 4.30 10.12
N SER A 122 14.84 5.16 9.12
CA SER A 122 14.58 6.61 9.30
C SER A 122 13.09 6.96 9.28
N ALA A 123 12.21 5.98 9.02
CA ALA A 123 10.75 6.17 8.94
C ALA A 123 9.99 4.88 9.23
N GLY A 124 8.71 5.05 9.54
CA GLY A 124 7.78 3.97 9.83
C GLY A 124 7.46 3.85 11.33
N PRO A 125 6.71 2.83 11.73
CA PRO A 125 6.39 2.55 13.12
C PRO A 125 7.64 2.34 14.00
N PRO A 126 7.59 2.65 15.31
CA PRO A 126 8.77 2.59 16.21
C PRO A 126 9.38 1.19 16.38
N PHE A 127 8.67 0.14 16.01
CA PHE A 127 9.18 -1.24 16.07
C PHE A 127 10.09 -1.58 14.89
N LEU A 128 10.10 -0.80 13.79
CA LEU A 128 11.04 -0.97 12.68
C LEU A 128 12.42 -0.48 13.13
N LYS A 129 13.39 -1.37 13.12
CA LYS A 129 14.75 -1.06 13.60
C LYS A 129 15.72 -0.82 12.45
N SER A 130 15.50 -1.48 11.33
CA SER A 130 16.40 -1.45 10.19
C SER A 130 15.71 -1.07 8.88
N VAL A 131 16.49 -0.72 7.88
CA VAL A 131 16.02 -0.51 6.50
C VAL A 131 15.35 -1.78 5.97
N GLY A 132 15.91 -2.96 6.27
CA GLY A 132 15.32 -4.23 5.91
C GLY A 132 13.93 -4.42 6.51
N ASP A 133 13.76 -4.11 7.82
CA ASP A 133 12.45 -4.14 8.47
C ASP A 133 11.44 -3.24 7.77
N ALA A 134 11.87 -2.04 7.35
CA ALA A 134 11.00 -1.09 6.69
C ALA A 134 10.49 -1.62 5.34
N PHE A 135 11.34 -2.24 4.53
CA PHE A 135 10.91 -2.88 3.27
C PHE A 135 9.98 -4.07 3.50
N LEU A 136 10.24 -4.91 4.50
CA LEU A 136 9.36 -6.02 4.85
C LEU A 136 8.01 -5.53 5.39
N PHE A 137 8.03 -4.46 6.17
CA PHE A 137 6.80 -3.85 6.69
C PHE A 137 5.89 -3.33 5.58
N ILE A 138 6.42 -2.76 4.49
CA ILE A 138 5.61 -2.28 3.37
C ILE A 138 4.65 -3.36 2.89
N SER A 139 5.15 -4.55 2.59
CA SER A 139 4.32 -5.69 2.14
C SER A 139 3.33 -6.13 3.22
N GLY A 140 3.79 -6.23 4.50
CA GLY A 140 2.93 -6.56 5.64
C GLY A 140 1.78 -5.57 5.82
N HIS A 141 2.04 -4.26 5.61
CA HIS A 141 1.03 -3.20 5.70
C HIS A 141 -0.05 -3.36 4.62
N TRP A 142 0.35 -3.63 3.37
CA TRP A 142 -0.59 -3.92 2.29
C TRP A 142 -1.45 -5.15 2.60
N LEU A 143 -0.84 -6.25 3.07
CA LEU A 143 -1.55 -7.49 3.40
C LEU A 143 -2.49 -7.34 4.59
N MET A 144 -2.12 -6.55 5.60
CA MET A 144 -2.97 -6.23 6.75
C MET A 144 -4.27 -5.53 6.31
N HIS A 145 -4.18 -4.59 5.38
CA HIS A 145 -5.35 -3.92 4.82
C HIS A 145 -6.12 -4.83 3.86
N ALA A 146 -5.45 -5.59 3.01
CA ALA A 146 -6.09 -6.55 2.10
C ALA A 146 -6.91 -7.61 2.86
N GLY A 147 -6.48 -8.01 4.04
CA GLY A 147 -7.26 -8.87 4.93
C GLY A 147 -8.63 -8.27 5.33
N GLN A 148 -8.73 -6.96 5.48
CA GLN A 148 -10.00 -6.27 5.74
C GLN A 148 -10.92 -6.27 4.51
N TRP A 149 -10.35 -6.28 3.30
CA TRP A 149 -11.13 -6.28 2.05
C TRP A 149 -11.91 -7.59 1.84
N VAL A 150 -11.47 -8.67 2.46
CA VAL A 150 -12.22 -9.94 2.48
C VAL A 150 -13.63 -9.74 3.04
N ILE A 151 -13.79 -8.88 4.05
CA ILE A 151 -15.11 -8.60 4.65
C ILE A 151 -15.97 -7.78 3.67
N VAL A 152 -15.38 -6.81 2.96
CA VAL A 152 -16.09 -6.06 1.89
C VAL A 152 -16.54 -7.02 0.80
N ARG A 153 -15.66 -7.91 0.32
CA ARG A 153 -16.00 -8.92 -0.70
C ARG A 153 -17.16 -9.81 -0.26
N ARG A 154 -17.11 -10.33 0.97
CA ARG A 154 -18.23 -11.14 1.53
C ARG A 154 -19.54 -10.35 1.59
N LYS A 155 -19.48 -9.08 2.01
CA LYS A 155 -20.65 -8.19 2.04
C LYS A 155 -21.26 -7.98 0.65
N LEU A 156 -20.42 -7.95 -0.39
CA LEU A 156 -20.81 -7.84 -1.80
C LEU A 156 -21.19 -9.19 -2.45
N GLY A 157 -21.20 -10.29 -1.68
CA GLY A 157 -21.49 -11.62 -2.21
C GLY A 157 -20.39 -12.20 -3.12
N ARG A 158 -19.17 -11.65 -3.06
CA ARG A 158 -18.03 -12.14 -3.85
C ARG A 158 -17.41 -13.36 -3.18
N PRO A 159 -16.95 -14.37 -3.95
CA PRO A 159 -16.29 -15.54 -3.39
C PRO A 159 -14.94 -15.17 -2.75
N PRO A 160 -14.42 -15.97 -1.81
CA PRO A 160 -13.05 -15.86 -1.37
C PRO A 160 -12.08 -16.16 -2.54
N LEU A 161 -10.82 -15.70 -2.45
CA LEU A 161 -9.80 -16.02 -3.45
C LEU A 161 -9.20 -17.42 -3.26
N PHE A 162 -9.26 -17.93 -2.04
CA PHE A 162 -8.74 -19.24 -1.64
C PHE A 162 -9.76 -19.93 -0.75
#